data_00a062977e464c9c33107ef474889365
#
_entry.id   00a062977e464c9c33107ef474889365
#
_cell.length_a   1.000
_cell.length_b   1.000
_cell.length_c   1.000
_cell.angle_alpha   90.00
_cell.angle_beta   90.00
_cell.angle_gamma   90.00
#
_symmetry.space_group_name_H-M   'P 1'
#
loop_
_entity.id
_entity.type
_entity.pdbx_description
1 polymer ?
#
loop_
_entity_poly.entity_id
_entity_poly.type
_entity_poly.pdbx_seq_one_letter_code
_entity_poly.pdbx_strand_id
1 'polypeptide(L)'
;IMAESVTKVDTAAINAQVTALIQALQAEIDAVKAGTAYLMKSGDTMTGDLNMGGHAIIGAELTQIVQATLTAAGWSASAPYTQTVAVAGVTTGKPPYITPVYSGVADADIALREACAAVSYAKPGSGTITFVCLEDKPQTNIPVQVEVKR
;
A
#
# COMPACT_ATOMS: atom_id res chain seq x y z
N ILE A 1 32.60 -53.98 53.23
CA ILE A 1 32.04 -52.66 53.14
C ILE A 1 32.62 -52.07 51.86
N MET A 2 31.78 -52.01 50.81
CA MET A 2 32.17 -51.34 49.56
C MET A 2 32.06 -49.84 49.79
N ALA A 3 33.15 -49.11 49.65
CA ALA A 3 33.15 -47.67 49.66
C ALA A 3 32.54 -47.23 48.32
N GLU A 4 31.39 -46.58 48.34
CA GLU A 4 30.82 -45.89 47.19
C GLU A 4 31.83 -44.80 46.75
N SER A 5 32.33 -44.98 45.52
CA SER A 5 33.14 -43.95 44.87
C SER A 5 32.19 -42.77 44.53
N VAL A 6 32.17 -41.81 45.38
CA VAL A 6 31.51 -40.53 45.05
C VAL A 6 32.29 -39.89 43.91
N THR A 7 31.74 -39.94 42.72
CA THR A 7 32.32 -39.28 41.55
C THR A 7 32.37 -37.76 41.84
N LYS A 8 33.58 -37.23 41.97
CA LYS A 8 33.79 -35.81 42.20
C LYS A 8 33.30 -35.05 40.96
N VAL A 9 32.29 -34.23 41.17
CA VAL A 9 31.75 -33.37 40.09
C VAL A 9 32.86 -32.48 39.58
N ASP A 10 33.21 -32.59 38.29
CA ASP A 10 34.18 -31.69 37.67
C ASP A 10 33.52 -30.33 37.38
N THR A 11 33.64 -29.44 38.34
CA THR A 11 33.10 -28.07 38.27
C THR A 11 33.73 -27.29 37.12
N ALA A 12 35.00 -27.55 36.79
CA ALA A 12 35.67 -26.87 35.72
C ALA A 12 35.08 -27.26 34.32
N ALA A 13 34.81 -28.56 34.12
CA ALA A 13 34.17 -29.03 32.90
C ALA A 13 32.74 -28.50 32.75
N ILE A 14 31.96 -28.45 33.85
CA ILE A 14 30.61 -27.88 33.86
C ILE A 14 30.66 -26.39 33.53
N ASN A 15 31.55 -25.63 34.16
CA ASN A 15 31.69 -24.19 33.88
C ASN A 15 32.09 -23.93 32.45
N ALA A 16 32.97 -24.74 31.86
CA ALA A 16 33.35 -24.61 30.44
C ALA A 16 32.14 -24.87 29.50
N GLN A 17 31.32 -25.89 29.79
CA GLN A 17 30.11 -26.19 29.01
C GLN A 17 29.08 -25.06 29.12
N VAL A 18 28.83 -24.55 30.33
CA VAL A 18 27.90 -23.43 30.60
C VAL A 18 28.38 -22.18 29.82
N THR A 19 29.66 -21.86 29.87
CA THR A 19 30.23 -20.73 29.16
C THR A 19 30.06 -20.87 27.66
N ALA A 20 30.31 -22.06 27.09
CA ALA A 20 30.12 -22.33 25.67
C ALA A 20 28.65 -22.19 25.24
N LEU A 21 27.70 -22.67 26.06
CA LEU A 21 26.27 -22.51 25.82
C LEU A 21 25.83 -21.05 25.87
N ILE A 22 26.34 -20.26 26.81
CA ILE A 22 26.06 -18.84 26.90
C ILE A 22 26.58 -18.11 25.65
N GLN A 23 27.79 -18.41 25.19
CA GLN A 23 28.35 -17.80 23.99
C GLN A 23 27.57 -18.19 22.73
N ALA A 24 27.14 -19.44 22.59
CA ALA A 24 26.31 -19.87 21.47
C ALA A 24 24.94 -19.14 21.46
N LEU A 25 24.29 -19.05 22.62
CA LEU A 25 23.03 -18.34 22.75
C LEU A 25 23.18 -16.83 22.46
N GLN A 26 24.27 -16.23 22.91
CA GLN A 26 24.55 -14.82 22.61
C GLN A 26 24.75 -14.59 21.11
N ALA A 27 25.43 -15.50 20.41
CA ALA A 27 25.62 -15.44 18.96
C ALA A 27 24.27 -15.54 18.23
N GLU A 28 23.35 -16.41 18.67
CA GLU A 28 21.99 -16.50 18.14
C GLU A 28 21.19 -15.22 18.37
N ILE A 29 21.27 -14.63 19.58
CA ILE A 29 20.61 -13.37 19.90
C ILE A 29 21.14 -12.24 19.02
N ASP A 30 22.47 -12.17 18.81
CA ASP A 30 23.09 -11.14 17.99
C ASP A 30 22.74 -11.32 16.50
N ALA A 31 22.65 -12.56 16.01
CA ALA A 31 22.17 -12.88 14.66
C ALA A 31 20.70 -12.45 14.47
N VAL A 32 19.87 -12.69 15.45
CA VAL A 32 18.47 -12.23 15.48
C VAL A 32 18.40 -10.70 15.45
N LYS A 33 19.20 -10.03 16.25
CA LYS A 33 19.24 -8.55 16.28
C LYS A 33 19.82 -7.94 15.02
N ALA A 34 20.79 -8.61 14.39
CA ALA A 34 21.43 -8.12 13.16
C ALA A 34 20.63 -8.39 11.89
N GLY A 35 19.79 -9.43 11.87
CA GLY A 35 19.13 -9.92 10.68
C GLY A 35 17.63 -9.68 10.54
N THR A 36 16.95 -9.32 11.63
CA THR A 36 15.48 -9.21 11.59
C THR A 36 14.97 -8.14 12.55
N ALA A 37 14.37 -7.10 12.00
CA ALA A 37 13.47 -6.27 12.77
C ALA A 37 12.20 -7.08 13.06
N TYR A 38 12.07 -7.65 14.27
CA TYR A 38 10.82 -8.25 14.71
C TYR A 38 9.84 -7.15 15.06
N LEU A 39 8.76 -7.04 14.29
CA LEU A 39 7.62 -6.23 14.69
C LEU A 39 6.89 -6.93 15.84
N MET A 40 6.72 -6.25 16.96
CA MET A 40 6.02 -6.80 18.10
C MET A 40 4.54 -7.00 17.77
N LYS A 41 3.96 -8.11 18.26
CA LYS A 41 2.54 -8.44 18.10
C LYS A 41 1.59 -7.41 18.70
N SER A 42 2.08 -6.60 19.65
CA SER A 42 1.37 -5.51 20.32
C SER A 42 1.43 -4.16 19.60
N GLY A 43 2.08 -4.11 18.43
CA GLY A 43 2.34 -2.89 17.67
C GLY A 43 3.72 -2.32 17.97
N ASP A 44 4.36 -1.82 16.92
CA ASP A 44 5.67 -1.18 16.97
C ASP A 44 5.66 0.04 16.06
N THR A 45 6.54 1.01 16.32
CA THR A 45 6.70 2.21 15.48
C THR A 45 7.94 2.04 14.62
N MET A 46 7.73 2.03 13.31
CA MET A 46 8.85 2.03 12.35
C MET A 46 9.40 3.43 12.18
N THR A 47 10.72 3.56 12.25
CA THR A 47 11.43 4.84 12.05
C THR A 47 11.95 5.01 10.62
N GLY A 48 11.65 4.07 9.72
CA GLY A 48 12.04 4.07 8.32
C GLY A 48 11.11 3.23 7.45
N ASP A 49 11.41 3.15 6.16
CA ASP A 49 10.62 2.40 5.20
C ASP A 49 10.66 0.89 5.47
N LEU A 50 9.50 0.23 5.35
CA LEU A 50 9.40 -1.22 5.42
C LEU A 50 9.65 -1.84 4.03
N ASN A 51 10.80 -2.48 3.86
CA ASN A 51 11.08 -3.26 2.67
C ASN A 51 10.54 -4.68 2.84
N MET A 52 9.45 -5.00 2.14
CA MET A 52 8.80 -6.30 2.21
C MET A 52 9.48 -7.38 1.34
N GLY A 53 10.58 -7.06 0.64
CA GLY A 53 11.33 -8.03 -0.17
C GLY A 53 10.49 -8.78 -1.22
N GLY A 54 9.44 -8.15 -1.75
CA GLY A 54 8.49 -8.79 -2.68
C GLY A 54 7.32 -9.52 -2.02
N HIS A 55 7.25 -9.57 -0.68
CA HIS A 55 6.12 -10.15 0.04
C HIS A 55 5.00 -9.13 0.24
N ALA A 56 3.75 -9.61 0.28
CA ALA A 56 2.58 -8.77 0.50
C ALA A 56 2.28 -8.59 2.00
N ILE A 57 1.71 -7.44 2.36
CA ILE A 57 1.06 -7.27 3.66
C ILE A 57 -0.35 -7.87 3.55
N ILE A 58 -0.55 -9.02 4.20
CA ILE A 58 -1.85 -9.72 4.15
C ILE A 58 -2.80 -9.08 5.17
N GLY A 59 -4.01 -8.72 4.71
CA GLY A 59 -5.04 -8.13 5.56
C GLY A 59 -4.94 -6.61 5.75
N ALA A 60 -3.97 -5.93 5.15
CA ALA A 60 -3.94 -4.48 5.08
C ALA A 60 -4.60 -4.00 3.78
N GLU A 61 -5.56 -3.09 3.90
CA GLU A 61 -6.12 -2.40 2.75
C GLU A 61 -5.21 -1.19 2.43
N LEU A 62 -4.29 -1.38 1.47
CA LEU A 62 -3.39 -0.33 1.02
C LEU A 62 -4.13 0.54 0.00
N THR A 63 -4.16 1.85 0.26
CA THR A 63 -4.76 2.82 -0.64
C THR A 63 -3.66 3.64 -1.32
N GLN A 64 -3.77 3.79 -2.63
CA GLN A 64 -2.94 4.68 -3.42
C GLN A 64 -3.80 5.81 -3.99
N ILE A 65 -3.32 7.05 -3.89
CA ILE A 65 -3.93 8.20 -4.54
C ILE A 65 -3.23 8.46 -5.86
N VAL A 66 -4.00 8.46 -6.96
CA VAL A 66 -3.53 8.79 -8.31
C VAL A 66 -4.30 10.00 -8.81
N GLN A 67 -3.60 10.97 -9.38
CA GLN A 67 -4.24 12.12 -10.03
C GLN A 67 -4.35 11.87 -11.54
N ALA A 68 -5.48 12.25 -12.11
CA ALA A 68 -5.73 12.20 -13.53
C ALA A 68 -6.54 13.44 -13.97
N THR A 69 -6.55 13.75 -15.25
CA THR A 69 -7.33 14.85 -15.79
C THR A 69 -8.13 14.38 -17.00
N LEU A 70 -9.44 14.58 -16.95
CA LEU A 70 -10.29 14.46 -18.12
C LEU A 70 -10.21 15.77 -18.88
N THR A 71 -9.58 15.76 -20.04
CA THR A 71 -9.43 16.97 -20.84
C THR A 71 -10.69 17.26 -21.66
N ALA A 72 -11.07 18.52 -21.83
CA ALA A 72 -12.23 18.90 -22.65
C ALA A 72 -12.13 18.37 -24.10
N ALA A 73 -10.91 18.31 -24.65
CA ALA A 73 -10.64 17.80 -25.98
C ALA A 73 -10.54 16.28 -26.10
N GLY A 74 -10.43 15.56 -24.96
CA GLY A 74 -10.16 14.12 -24.93
C GLY A 74 -11.40 13.22 -25.12
N TRP A 75 -12.59 13.78 -25.21
CA TRP A 75 -13.83 13.05 -25.39
C TRP A 75 -14.04 12.61 -26.84
N SER A 76 -14.67 11.46 -27.02
CA SER A 76 -15.05 10.96 -28.36
C SER A 76 -15.89 11.97 -29.14
N ALA A 77 -15.98 11.78 -30.46
CA ALA A 77 -16.65 12.74 -31.35
C ALA A 77 -18.18 12.70 -31.27
N SER A 78 -18.77 11.56 -30.85
CA SER A 78 -20.23 11.34 -30.83
C SER A 78 -20.67 10.74 -29.49
N ALA A 79 -21.93 10.99 -29.15
CA ALA A 79 -22.58 10.39 -27.98
C ALA A 79 -22.81 8.88 -28.16
N PRO A 80 -22.72 8.08 -27.09
CA PRO A 80 -22.22 8.47 -25.78
C PRO A 80 -20.74 8.84 -25.83
N TYR A 81 -20.41 10.02 -25.31
CA TYR A 81 -19.03 10.50 -25.30
C TYR A 81 -18.23 9.74 -24.28
N THR A 82 -17.04 9.30 -24.65
CA THR A 82 -16.17 8.52 -23.78
C THR A 82 -14.76 9.11 -23.72
N GLN A 83 -14.15 9.06 -22.56
CA GLN A 83 -12.73 9.34 -22.37
C GLN A 83 -12.12 8.30 -21.44
N THR A 84 -11.02 7.69 -21.85
CA THR A 84 -10.29 6.71 -21.05
C THR A 84 -8.99 7.32 -20.56
N VAL A 85 -8.74 7.25 -19.26
CA VAL A 85 -7.50 7.69 -18.62
C VAL A 85 -6.77 6.51 -17.98
N ALA A 86 -5.44 6.53 -18.03
CA ALA A 86 -4.62 5.55 -17.34
C ALA A 86 -4.59 5.85 -15.83
N VAL A 87 -4.89 4.85 -15.01
CA VAL A 87 -4.85 4.92 -13.55
C VAL A 87 -4.24 3.64 -13.01
N ALA A 88 -2.97 3.69 -12.66
CA ALA A 88 -2.24 2.51 -12.20
C ALA A 88 -2.90 1.86 -10.99
N GLY A 89 -3.02 0.54 -10.98
CA GLY A 89 -3.56 -0.25 -9.88
C GLY A 89 -5.09 -0.43 -9.91
N VAL A 90 -5.83 0.27 -10.78
CA VAL A 90 -7.27 0.03 -10.95
C VAL A 90 -7.51 -1.34 -11.57
N THR A 91 -8.52 -2.05 -11.06
CA THR A 91 -8.98 -3.33 -11.58
C THR A 91 -10.50 -3.34 -11.71
N THR A 92 -11.04 -4.22 -12.52
CA THR A 92 -12.49 -4.35 -12.73
C THR A 92 -13.24 -4.84 -11.48
N GLY A 93 -12.54 -5.52 -10.56
CA GLY A 93 -13.16 -6.12 -9.36
C GLY A 93 -13.14 -5.22 -8.11
N LYS A 94 -12.38 -4.13 -8.14
CA LYS A 94 -12.27 -3.17 -7.03
C LYS A 94 -12.53 -1.76 -7.57
N PRO A 95 -13.78 -1.26 -7.53
CA PRO A 95 -14.08 0.09 -8.02
C PRO A 95 -13.34 1.13 -7.18
N PRO A 96 -12.64 2.09 -7.83
CA PRO A 96 -11.95 3.16 -7.14
C PRO A 96 -12.92 4.24 -6.65
N TYR A 97 -12.47 5.02 -5.68
CA TYR A 97 -13.14 6.27 -5.30
C TYR A 97 -12.62 7.40 -6.17
N ILE A 98 -13.51 8.16 -6.81
CA ILE A 98 -13.14 9.24 -7.73
C ILE A 98 -13.75 10.54 -7.22
N THR A 99 -12.92 11.56 -7.02
CA THR A 99 -13.35 12.88 -6.57
C THR A 99 -12.75 13.97 -7.47
N PRO A 100 -13.51 15.02 -7.83
CA PRO A 100 -12.95 16.18 -8.50
C PRO A 100 -12.02 16.95 -7.58
N VAL A 101 -10.98 17.56 -8.16
CA VAL A 101 -10.03 18.41 -7.42
C VAL A 101 -10.36 19.88 -7.69
N TYR A 102 -10.90 20.55 -6.70
CA TYR A 102 -11.27 21.94 -6.76
C TYR A 102 -10.06 22.87 -6.52
N SER A 103 -10.05 24.02 -7.19
CA SER A 103 -8.94 24.98 -7.13
C SER A 103 -9.04 25.97 -5.96
N GLY A 104 -10.22 26.14 -5.38
CA GLY A 104 -10.54 27.20 -4.42
C GLY A 104 -10.89 28.55 -5.05
N VAL A 105 -10.90 28.63 -6.40
CA VAL A 105 -11.33 29.82 -7.14
C VAL A 105 -12.78 29.66 -7.58
N ALA A 106 -13.69 30.51 -7.08
CA ALA A 106 -15.14 30.32 -7.20
C ALA A 106 -15.62 30.10 -8.64
N ASP A 107 -15.22 30.93 -9.60
CA ASP A 107 -15.66 30.80 -10.99
C ASP A 107 -15.15 29.53 -11.65
N ALA A 108 -13.90 29.17 -11.39
CA ALA A 108 -13.30 27.95 -11.91
C ALA A 108 -13.98 26.71 -11.29
N ASP A 109 -14.30 26.76 -10.02
CA ASP A 109 -14.94 25.64 -9.30
C ASP A 109 -16.42 25.48 -9.68
N ILE A 110 -17.11 26.57 -10.04
CA ILE A 110 -18.46 26.51 -10.62
C ILE A 110 -18.40 25.82 -11.99
N ALA A 111 -17.49 26.24 -12.87
CA ALA A 111 -17.31 25.62 -14.19
C ALA A 111 -16.91 24.12 -14.07
N LEU A 112 -16.06 23.78 -13.10
CA LEU A 112 -15.69 22.41 -12.83
C LEU A 112 -16.90 21.57 -12.38
N ARG A 113 -17.72 22.09 -11.48
CA ARG A 113 -18.94 21.41 -11.01
C ARG A 113 -19.91 21.13 -12.17
N GLU A 114 -20.10 22.11 -13.04
CA GLU A 114 -20.94 21.96 -14.26
C GLU A 114 -20.36 20.89 -15.19
N ALA A 115 -19.04 20.91 -15.41
CA ALA A 115 -18.36 19.88 -16.19
C ALA A 115 -18.51 18.47 -15.60
N CYS A 116 -18.40 18.36 -14.26
CA CYS A 116 -18.62 17.07 -13.58
C CYS A 116 -20.04 16.55 -13.72
N ALA A 117 -21.05 17.46 -13.77
CA ALA A 117 -22.45 17.08 -13.92
C ALA A 117 -22.77 16.42 -15.27
N ALA A 118 -21.97 16.68 -16.31
CA ALA A 118 -22.10 16.02 -17.60
C ALA A 118 -21.62 14.55 -17.59
N VAL A 119 -20.78 14.17 -16.61
CA VAL A 119 -20.27 12.79 -16.52
C VAL A 119 -21.34 11.89 -15.89
N SER A 120 -21.86 10.96 -16.67
CA SER A 120 -22.95 10.07 -16.26
C SER A 120 -22.45 8.91 -15.39
N TYR A 121 -21.32 8.31 -15.75
CA TYR A 121 -20.70 7.22 -14.99
C TYR A 121 -19.25 6.98 -15.40
N ALA A 122 -18.57 6.15 -14.62
CA ALA A 122 -17.22 5.67 -14.92
C ALA A 122 -17.16 4.14 -14.83
N LYS A 123 -16.36 3.52 -15.71
CA LYS A 123 -16.12 2.07 -15.76
C LYS A 123 -14.64 1.80 -15.47
N PRO A 124 -14.32 1.08 -14.39
CA PRO A 124 -12.95 0.62 -14.16
C PRO A 124 -12.55 -0.48 -15.14
N GLY A 125 -11.33 -0.40 -15.64
CA GLY A 125 -10.67 -1.40 -16.48
C GLY A 125 -9.40 -1.91 -15.81
N SER A 126 -8.55 -2.60 -16.55
CA SER A 126 -7.22 -2.99 -16.06
C SER A 126 -6.24 -1.83 -16.26
N GLY A 127 -5.89 -1.14 -15.16
CA GLY A 127 -5.01 0.04 -15.19
C GLY A 127 -5.61 1.28 -15.85
N THR A 128 -6.92 1.32 -16.06
CA THR A 128 -7.62 2.41 -16.74
C THR A 128 -8.99 2.68 -16.14
N ILE A 129 -9.51 3.88 -16.37
CA ILE A 129 -10.92 4.22 -16.11
C ILE A 129 -11.49 4.89 -17.36
N THR A 130 -12.63 4.38 -17.83
CA THR A 130 -13.38 4.99 -18.92
C THR A 130 -14.56 5.78 -18.37
N PHE A 131 -14.57 7.08 -18.58
CA PHE A 131 -15.68 7.97 -18.22
C PHE A 131 -16.63 8.09 -19.39
N VAL A 132 -17.91 8.21 -19.08
CA VAL A 132 -18.99 8.25 -20.09
C VAL A 132 -19.93 9.40 -19.81
N CYS A 133 -20.21 10.19 -20.85
CA CYS A 133 -21.27 11.21 -20.87
C CYS A 133 -22.33 10.78 -21.89
N LEU A 134 -23.59 10.68 -21.46
CA LEU A 134 -24.67 10.18 -22.31
C LEU A 134 -25.22 11.24 -23.26
N GLU A 135 -25.29 12.48 -22.81
CA GLU A 135 -25.93 13.59 -23.53
C GLU A 135 -24.91 14.61 -24.01
N ASP A 136 -24.30 15.35 -23.12
CA ASP A 136 -23.34 16.41 -23.39
C ASP A 136 -21.95 16.06 -22.85
N LYS A 137 -20.91 16.56 -23.52
CA LYS A 137 -19.55 16.43 -23.05
C LYS A 137 -19.04 17.67 -22.34
N PRO A 138 -18.19 17.52 -21.31
CA PRO A 138 -17.58 18.65 -20.61
C PRO A 138 -16.81 19.57 -21.53
N GLN A 139 -16.98 20.89 -21.35
CA GLN A 139 -16.25 21.92 -22.07
C GLN A 139 -15.01 22.41 -21.30
N THR A 140 -14.88 21.99 -20.04
CA THR A 140 -13.78 22.33 -19.15
C THR A 140 -13.04 21.05 -18.73
N ASN A 141 -11.74 21.15 -18.48
CA ASN A 141 -10.96 20.04 -17.97
C ASN A 141 -11.45 19.68 -16.55
N ILE A 142 -11.55 18.38 -16.26
CA ILE A 142 -11.92 17.86 -14.96
C ILE A 142 -10.70 17.18 -14.32
N PRO A 143 -9.96 17.86 -13.44
CA PRO A 143 -8.94 17.19 -12.62
C PRO A 143 -9.63 16.32 -11.58
N VAL A 144 -9.21 15.06 -11.50
CA VAL A 144 -9.75 14.07 -10.55
C VAL A 144 -8.64 13.45 -9.73
N GLN A 145 -8.97 13.18 -8.49
CA GLN A 145 -8.20 12.33 -7.60
C GLN A 145 -8.88 10.97 -7.53
N VAL A 146 -8.11 9.93 -7.76
CA VAL A 146 -8.58 8.55 -7.77
C VAL A 146 -7.92 7.80 -6.63
N GLU A 147 -8.73 7.33 -5.71
CA GLU A 147 -8.30 6.47 -4.61
C GLU A 147 -8.42 5.01 -5.03
N VAL A 148 -7.29 4.34 -5.18
CA VAL A 148 -7.19 2.97 -5.64
C VAL A 148 -6.86 2.06 -4.47
N LYS A 149 -7.72 1.08 -4.20
CA LYS A 149 -7.50 0.04 -3.20
C LYS A 149 -6.68 -1.10 -3.82
N ARG A 150 -5.59 -1.46 -3.15
CA ARG A 150 -4.67 -2.53 -3.56
C ARG A 150 -4.82 -3.78 -2.71
#